data_72d6fadc85a62f5aaba422be26801e3d
#
_entry.id   72d6fadc85a62f5aaba422be26801e3d
#
_cell.length_a   1.000
_cell.length_b   1.000
_cell.length_c   1.000
_cell.angle_alpha   90.00
_cell.angle_beta   90.00
_cell.angle_gamma   90.00
#
_symmetry.space_group_name_H-M   'P 1'
#
loop_
_entity.id
_entity.type
_entity.pdbx_description
1 polymer ?
#
loop_
_entity_poly.entity_id
_entity_poly.type
_entity_poly.pdbx_seq_one_letter_code
_entity_poly.pdbx_strand_id
1 'polypeptide(L)'
;TDLIAELQLTMQRHVDQSLVDGAIQRRDFETGEVVKYFPIDTHSMVMALDEDYVLCLDLTTESGSSVPVDFYITETGSGFRVYQTEINNREVLENLMKAGRVERVK
;
A
#
# COMPACT_ATOMS: atom_id res chain seq x y z
N THR A 1 -3.31 5.70 22.15
CA THR A 1 -2.50 5.22 21.05
C THR A 1 -2.92 5.92 19.77
N ASP A 2 -1.96 6.32 19.03
CA ASP A 2 -2.19 7.05 17.79
C ASP A 2 -2.61 6.08 16.68
N LEU A 3 -3.80 6.28 16.13
CA LEU A 3 -4.34 5.47 15.03
C LEU A 3 -3.40 5.48 13.82
N ILE A 4 -2.88 6.66 13.46
CA ILE A 4 -1.97 6.80 12.33
C ILE A 4 -0.71 5.97 12.55
N ALA A 5 -0.14 6.00 13.76
CA ALA A 5 1.05 5.23 14.08
C ALA A 5 0.79 3.72 14.00
N GLU A 6 -0.38 3.27 14.46
CA GLU A 6 -0.74 1.85 14.37
C GLU A 6 -0.90 1.38 12.93
N LEU A 7 -1.53 2.21 12.10
CA LEU A 7 -1.71 1.89 10.68
C LEU A 7 -0.37 1.86 9.94
N GLN A 8 0.50 2.82 10.23
CA GLN A 8 1.84 2.86 9.62
C GLN A 8 2.66 1.65 10.03
N LEU A 9 2.57 1.23 11.28
CA LEU A 9 3.27 0.05 11.77
C LEU A 9 2.73 -1.22 11.09
N THR A 10 1.42 -1.32 10.92
CA THR A 10 0.79 -2.44 10.22
C THR A 10 1.30 -2.54 8.78
N MET A 11 1.33 -1.41 8.09
CA MET A 11 1.86 -1.34 6.72
C MET A 11 3.32 -1.75 6.68
N GLN A 12 4.14 -1.22 7.59
CA GLN A 12 5.57 -1.51 7.62
C GLN A 12 5.84 -3.00 7.86
N ARG A 13 5.11 -3.60 8.76
CA ARG A 13 5.23 -5.06 9.00
C ARG A 13 4.82 -5.86 7.78
N HIS A 14 3.77 -5.45 7.10
CA HIS A 14 3.32 -6.12 5.89
C HIS A 14 4.37 -6.02 4.77
N VAL A 15 4.95 -4.83 4.59
CA VAL A 15 6.02 -4.62 3.62
C VAL A 15 7.21 -5.52 3.95
N ASP A 16 7.66 -5.52 5.20
CA ASP A 16 8.81 -6.32 5.63
C ASP A 16 8.58 -7.81 5.39
N GLN A 17 7.38 -8.30 5.64
CA GLN A 17 7.02 -9.70 5.43
C GLN A 17 6.90 -10.05 3.94
N SER A 18 6.69 -9.06 3.09
CA SER A 18 6.53 -9.26 1.65
C SER A 18 7.84 -9.23 0.89
N LEU A 19 8.94 -8.82 1.55
CA LEU A 19 10.22 -8.68 0.88
C LEU A 19 10.86 -10.06 0.62
N VAL A 20 11.36 -10.23 -0.60
CA VAL A 20 12.20 -11.36 -0.98
C VAL A 20 13.49 -10.75 -1.49
N ASP A 21 14.59 -10.99 -0.79
CA ASP A 21 15.90 -10.41 -1.11
C ASP A 21 15.84 -8.88 -1.24
N GLY A 22 15.11 -8.25 -0.32
CA GLY A 22 15.01 -6.78 -0.24
C GLY A 22 14.01 -6.15 -1.18
N ALA A 23 13.24 -6.94 -1.92
CA ALA A 23 12.28 -6.42 -2.90
C ALA A 23 10.92 -7.10 -2.78
N ILE A 24 9.88 -6.35 -3.10
CA ILE A 24 8.55 -6.93 -3.34
C ILE A 24 8.58 -7.46 -4.76
N GLN A 25 8.34 -8.77 -4.93
CA GLN A 25 8.39 -9.40 -6.24
C GLN A 25 6.99 -9.77 -6.71
N ARG A 26 6.71 -9.46 -7.96
CA ARG A 26 5.46 -9.79 -8.60
C ARG A 26 5.72 -10.36 -9.98
N ARG A 27 4.93 -11.36 -10.35
CA ARG A 27 4.99 -11.90 -11.70
C ARG A 27 4.00 -11.15 -12.58
N ASP A 28 4.49 -10.60 -13.67
CA ASP A 28 3.65 -9.96 -14.68
C ASP A 28 2.98 -11.07 -15.49
N PHE A 29 1.64 -11.11 -15.46
CA PHE A 29 0.91 -12.18 -16.14
C PHE A 29 0.89 -12.04 -17.66
N GLU A 30 1.19 -10.86 -18.18
CA GLU A 30 1.26 -10.67 -19.63
C GLU A 30 2.59 -11.16 -20.21
N THR A 31 3.69 -10.89 -19.51
CA THR A 31 5.03 -11.21 -19.99
C THR A 31 5.61 -12.47 -19.37
N GLY A 32 5.08 -12.88 -18.21
CA GLY A 32 5.65 -13.97 -17.40
C GLY A 32 6.88 -13.58 -16.60
N GLU A 33 7.34 -12.35 -16.73
CA GLU A 33 8.54 -11.86 -16.05
C GLU A 33 8.26 -11.52 -14.59
N VAL A 34 9.30 -11.64 -13.76
CA VAL A 34 9.24 -11.18 -12.37
C VAL A 34 9.68 -9.72 -12.33
N VAL A 35 8.83 -8.87 -11.77
CA VAL A 35 9.14 -7.45 -11.57
C VAL A 35 9.48 -7.26 -10.11
N LYS A 36 10.56 -6.54 -9.84
CA LYS A 36 11.02 -6.25 -8.49
C LYS A 36 10.75 -4.78 -8.15
N TYR A 37 10.19 -4.56 -6.97
CA TYR A 37 9.89 -3.23 -6.48
C TYR A 37 10.60 -3.04 -5.14
N PHE A 38 11.29 -1.91 -5.00
CA PHE A 38 12.05 -1.60 -3.79
C PHE A 38 11.35 -0.49 -3.02
N PRO A 39 10.98 -0.72 -1.74
CA PRO A 39 10.36 0.33 -0.94
C PRO A 39 11.28 1.53 -0.80
N ILE A 40 10.69 2.72 -0.93
CA ILE A 40 11.37 3.97 -0.67
C ILE A 40 10.92 4.43 0.72
N ASP A 41 11.87 4.92 1.51
CA ASP A 41 11.55 5.45 2.83
C ASP A 41 10.88 6.81 2.70
N THR A 42 9.57 6.79 2.52
CA THR A 42 8.76 7.99 2.39
C THR A 42 7.62 7.98 3.41
N HIS A 43 7.05 9.15 3.63
CA HIS A 43 5.88 9.25 4.50
C HIS A 43 4.66 8.69 3.78
N SER A 44 4.03 7.69 4.39
CA SER A 44 2.77 7.19 3.88
C SER A 44 1.66 8.20 4.16
N MET A 45 0.80 8.39 3.17
CA MET A 45 -0.44 9.12 3.37
C MET A 45 -1.48 8.15 3.91
N VAL A 46 -2.18 8.56 4.98
CA VAL A 46 -3.21 7.73 5.61
C VAL A 46 -4.57 8.30 5.26
N MET A 47 -5.43 7.47 4.68
CA MET A 47 -6.77 7.86 4.29
C MET A 47 -7.79 6.91 4.88
N ALA A 48 -8.94 7.43 5.27
CA ALA A 48 -10.08 6.63 5.67
C ALA A 48 -10.93 6.32 4.43
N LEU A 49 -11.36 5.07 4.32
CA LEU A 49 -12.20 4.58 3.23
C LEU A 49 -13.33 3.75 3.83
N ASP A 50 -14.53 4.31 3.88
CA ASP A 50 -15.68 3.69 4.56
C ASP A 50 -15.28 3.31 6.01
N GLU A 51 -15.28 2.02 6.34
CA GLU A 51 -14.83 1.54 7.64
C GLU A 51 -13.35 1.11 7.65
N ASP A 52 -12.70 1.18 6.49
CA ASP A 52 -11.32 0.74 6.31
C ASP A 52 -10.38 1.94 6.15
N TYR A 53 -9.14 1.62 5.83
CA TYR A 53 -8.09 2.63 5.62
C TYR A 53 -7.26 2.28 4.39
N VAL A 54 -6.69 3.30 3.77
CA VAL A 54 -5.75 3.13 2.66
C VAL A 54 -4.48 3.88 2.99
N LEU A 55 -3.36 3.20 2.90
CA LEU A 55 -2.05 3.81 3.05
C LEU A 55 -1.30 3.71 1.72
N CYS A 56 -0.71 4.81 1.30
CA CYS A 56 -0.01 4.92 0.03
C CYS A 56 1.49 5.08 0.29
N LEU A 57 2.28 4.42 -0.53
CA LEU A 57 3.73 4.44 -0.46
C LEU A 57 4.28 4.47 -1.87
N ASP A 58 5.51 4.91 -2.03
CA ASP A 58 6.20 4.84 -3.32
C ASP A 58 7.19 3.68 -3.32
N LEU A 59 7.28 3.01 -4.46
CA LEU A 59 8.25 1.96 -4.72
C LEU A 59 9.14 2.39 -5.88
N THR A 60 10.35 1.87 -5.92
CA THR A 60 11.26 2.09 -7.06
C THR A 60 11.43 0.79 -7.81
N THR A 61 11.38 0.84 -9.13
CA THR A 61 11.68 -0.31 -9.99
C THR A 61 13.19 -0.43 -10.19
N GLU A 62 13.64 -1.54 -10.78
CA GLU A 62 15.05 -1.76 -11.09
C GLU A 62 15.62 -0.70 -12.03
N SER A 63 14.79 -0.12 -12.88
CA SER A 63 15.19 0.95 -13.80
C SER A 63 15.23 2.33 -13.14
N GLY A 64 14.85 2.43 -11.86
CA GLY A 64 14.82 3.71 -11.15
C GLY A 64 13.52 4.48 -11.25
N SER A 65 12.51 3.93 -11.89
CA SER A 65 11.19 4.56 -11.98
C SER A 65 10.45 4.45 -10.65
N SER A 66 9.70 5.49 -10.29
CA SER A 66 8.87 5.48 -9.10
C SER A 66 7.46 5.02 -9.47
N VAL A 67 6.90 4.11 -8.69
CA VAL A 67 5.52 3.65 -8.85
C VAL A 67 4.81 3.68 -7.51
N PRO A 68 3.51 4.03 -7.50
CA PRO A 68 2.76 4.04 -6.24
C PRO A 68 2.30 2.64 -5.86
N VAL A 69 2.17 2.41 -4.56
CA VAL A 69 1.50 1.23 -4.02
C VAL A 69 0.46 1.69 -3.01
N ASP A 70 -0.71 1.10 -3.07
CA ASP A 70 -1.80 1.37 -2.13
C ASP A 70 -2.09 0.11 -1.35
N PHE A 71 -2.09 0.23 -0.02
CA PHE A 71 -2.41 -0.86 0.89
C PHE A 71 -3.78 -0.59 1.51
N TYR A 72 -4.70 -1.53 1.33
CA TYR A 72 -6.03 -1.46 1.92
C TYR A 72 -6.02 -2.25 3.22
N ILE A 73 -6.38 -1.57 4.30
CA ILE A 73 -6.26 -2.09 5.66
C ILE A 73 -7.64 -2.08 6.32
N THR A 74 -7.97 -3.18 6.98
CA THR A 74 -9.20 -3.28 7.74
C THR A 74 -8.88 -3.56 9.21
N GLU A 75 -9.76 -3.15 10.08
CA GLU A 75 -9.67 -3.46 11.49
C GLU A 75 -10.21 -4.86 11.75
N THR A 76 -9.50 -5.62 12.55
CA THR A 76 -9.90 -6.96 12.98
C THR A 76 -10.09 -6.95 14.50
N GLY A 77 -10.55 -8.06 15.06
CA GLY A 77 -10.72 -8.17 16.50
C GLY A 77 -9.41 -8.05 17.29
N SER A 78 -8.26 -8.21 16.63
CA SER A 78 -6.95 -8.17 17.29
C SER A 78 -6.04 -7.06 16.76
N GLY A 79 -6.56 -6.14 15.94
CA GLY A 79 -5.77 -5.04 15.39
C GLY A 79 -6.11 -4.75 13.94
N PHE A 80 -5.09 -4.47 13.14
CA PHE A 80 -5.28 -4.12 11.72
C PHE A 80 -4.58 -5.11 10.82
N ARG A 81 -5.14 -5.33 9.63
CA ARG A 81 -4.54 -6.19 8.60
C ARG A 81 -4.64 -5.57 7.21
N VAL A 82 -3.57 -5.71 6.45
CA VAL A 82 -3.61 -5.42 5.01
C VAL A 82 -4.34 -6.57 4.33
N TYR A 83 -5.43 -6.26 3.62
CA TYR A 83 -6.18 -7.30 2.91
C TYR A 83 -6.05 -7.19 1.40
N GLN A 84 -5.54 -6.08 0.89
CA GLN A 84 -5.37 -5.89 -0.55
C GLN A 84 -4.23 -4.93 -0.81
N THR A 85 -3.43 -5.23 -1.83
CA THR A 85 -2.31 -4.40 -2.26
C THR A 85 -2.44 -4.14 -3.75
N GLU A 86 -2.41 -2.87 -4.14
CA GLU A 86 -2.46 -2.47 -5.54
C GLU A 86 -1.18 -1.72 -5.89
N ILE A 87 -0.36 -2.30 -6.77
CA ILE A 87 0.90 -1.70 -7.22
C ILE A 87 0.67 -1.07 -8.59
N ASN A 88 0.96 0.22 -8.69
CA ASN A 88 0.81 1.00 -9.93
C ASN A 88 -0.60 0.88 -10.52
N ASN A 89 -1.60 0.86 -9.65
CA ASN A 89 -3.01 0.73 -10.05
C ASN A 89 -3.86 1.66 -9.18
N ARG A 90 -3.73 2.95 -9.44
CA ARG A 90 -4.44 4.00 -8.69
C ARG A 90 -5.86 4.24 -9.17
N GLU A 91 -6.27 3.63 -10.25
CA GLU A 91 -7.60 3.84 -10.81
C GLU A 91 -8.71 3.54 -9.81
N VAL A 92 -8.56 2.45 -9.06
CA VAL A 92 -9.54 2.08 -8.03
C VAL A 92 -9.64 3.18 -6.98
N LEU A 93 -8.50 3.62 -6.46
CA LEU A 93 -8.47 4.66 -5.43
C LEU A 93 -8.99 5.99 -5.96
N GLU A 94 -8.64 6.37 -7.17
CA GLU A 94 -9.12 7.60 -7.79
C GLU A 94 -10.64 7.58 -7.95
N ASN A 95 -11.22 6.44 -8.33
CA ASN A 95 -12.66 6.30 -8.45
C ASN A 95 -13.35 6.43 -7.10
N LEU A 96 -12.76 5.87 -6.05
CA LEU A 96 -13.28 5.99 -4.69
C LEU A 96 -13.21 7.45 -4.19
N MET A 97 -12.16 8.16 -4.53
CA MET A 97 -12.03 9.59 -4.22
C MET A 97 -13.10 10.40 -4.91
N LYS A 98 -13.34 10.15 -6.20
CA LYS A 98 -14.38 10.84 -6.96
C LYS A 98 -15.77 10.57 -6.39
N ALA A 99 -15.98 9.40 -5.82
CA ALA A 99 -17.25 9.04 -5.18
C ALA A 99 -17.41 9.66 -3.79
N GLY A 100 -16.40 10.39 -3.29
CA GLY A 100 -16.46 11.02 -1.98
C GLY A 100 -16.32 10.05 -0.81
N ARG A 101 -15.78 8.85 -1.05
CA ARG A 101 -15.69 7.80 -0.04
C ARG A 101 -14.37 7.79 0.71
N VAL A 102 -13.42 8.64 0.30
CA VAL A 102 -12.07 8.67 0.87
C VAL A 102 -11.83 10.01 1.53
N GLU A 103 -11.36 10.00 2.77
CA GLU A 103 -11.01 11.20 3.52
C GLU A 103 -9.61 11.03 4.12
N ARG A 104 -8.85 12.12 4.13
CA ARG A 104 -7.54 12.11 4.75
C ARG A 104 -7.66 12.05 6.27
N VAL A 105 -6.94 11.13 6.89
CA VAL A 105 -6.87 11.04 8.36
C VAL A 105 -5.83 12.04 8.85
N LYS A 106 -6.23 12.84 9.83
CA LYS A 106 -5.38 13.88 10.43
C LYS A 106 -4.88 13.47 11.81
#